data_f5aeb5bbbff49e2263b1aeae456b7d98
#
_entry.id   f5aeb5bbbff49e2263b1aeae456b7d98
#
_cell.length_a   1.000
_cell.length_b   1.000
_cell.length_c   1.000
_cell.angle_alpha   90.00
_cell.angle_beta   90.00
_cell.angle_gamma   90.00
#
_symmetry.space_group_name_H-M   'P 1'
#
loop_
_entity.id
_entity.type
_entity.pdbx_description
1 polymer ?
#
loop_
_entity_poly.entity_id
_entity_poly.type
_entity_poly.pdbx_seq_one_letter_code
_entity_poly.pdbx_strand_id
1 'polypeptide(L)'
;NIDGEGRYRVNFLFDRDTWPAGRESMWLRLARPYAGDTHGLHLPLLAGTEVAXAFXQGDPDRPFIAHALHTNLQPDHVTIRNHKRNVLRTPANNKIRLDDTRGQEHINVSTEFSGKSQLNLGHLVDAKRQKRGEGFELRTDGWGSVRAGKGVFISADVQPGAQGQALAMQEAVARLELAADEMQKLSTDAETAKADPADFLAQIAFMREEVNQLQA
;
A
#
# COMPACT_ATOMS: atom_id res chain seq x y z
N ASN A 1 -6.29 23.57 15.97
CA ASN A 1 -5.45 24.44 15.14
C ASN A 1 -4.01 23.99 15.17
N ILE A 2 -3.30 24.18 14.06
CA ILE A 2 -1.88 23.87 13.91
C ILE A 2 -1.21 25.10 13.29
N ASP A 3 0.02 25.42 13.72
CA ASP A 3 0.71 26.61 13.20
C ASP A 3 1.71 26.25 12.11
N GLY A 4 2.46 27.26 11.65
CA GLY A 4 3.45 27.07 10.59
C GLY A 4 4.65 26.21 10.97
N GLU A 5 4.79 25.89 12.25
CA GLU A 5 5.84 25.00 12.74
C GLU A 5 5.29 23.64 13.15
N GLY A 6 4.01 23.38 12.89
CA GLY A 6 3.41 22.09 13.20
C GLY A 6 3.04 21.90 14.67
N ARG A 7 2.88 23.00 15.40
CA ARG A 7 2.54 22.96 16.83
C ARG A 7 1.04 23.09 17.03
N TYR A 8 0.56 22.64 18.19
CA TYR A 8 -0.87 22.61 18.54
C TYR A 8 -1.16 23.43 19.78
N ARG A 9 -2.43 23.79 19.96
CA ARG A 9 -2.90 24.37 21.22
C ARG A 9 -3.84 23.39 21.90
N VAL A 10 -3.82 23.40 23.24
CA VAL A 10 -4.63 22.48 24.04
C VAL A 10 -5.38 23.24 25.13
N ASN A 11 -6.52 22.70 25.55
CA ASN A 11 -7.17 23.13 26.79
C ASN A 11 -6.66 22.24 27.92
N PHE A 12 -6.09 22.87 28.96
CA PHE A 12 -5.71 22.11 30.15
C PHE A 12 -6.94 21.81 30.96
N LEU A 13 -7.13 20.58 31.38
CA LEU A 13 -8.33 20.17 32.08
C LEU A 13 -8.48 20.84 33.46
N PHE A 14 -7.37 21.28 34.06
CA PHE A 14 -7.42 21.99 35.31
C PHE A 14 -7.74 23.48 35.17
N ASP A 15 -7.71 24.01 33.95
CA ASP A 15 -7.98 25.42 33.69
C ASP A 15 -9.48 25.68 33.82
N ARG A 16 -9.85 26.66 34.63
CA ARG A 16 -11.26 27.01 34.84
C ARG A 16 -11.78 28.03 33.83
N ASP A 17 -10.88 28.65 33.08
CA ASP A 17 -11.25 29.64 32.10
C ASP A 17 -11.73 28.95 30.80
N THR A 18 -12.65 29.62 30.11
CA THR A 18 -13.11 29.19 28.81
C THR A 18 -12.42 30.03 27.73
N TRP A 19 -11.72 29.39 26.84
CA TRP A 19 -10.94 30.10 25.83
C TRP A 19 -11.61 29.97 24.46
N PRO A 20 -11.64 31.06 23.67
CA PRO A 20 -12.07 30.93 22.28
C PRO A 20 -11.17 29.94 21.50
N ALA A 21 -11.75 29.30 20.52
CA ALA A 21 -11.02 28.36 19.69
C ALA A 21 -9.78 29.04 19.09
N GLY A 22 -8.63 28.40 19.22
CA GLY A 22 -7.37 28.94 18.73
C GLY A 22 -6.64 29.80 19.74
N ARG A 23 -7.18 29.97 20.94
CA ARG A 23 -6.52 30.75 21.99
C ARG A 23 -6.36 29.96 23.29
N GLU A 24 -6.44 28.64 23.20
CA GLU A 24 -6.53 27.78 24.38
C GLU A 24 -5.27 27.75 25.21
N SER A 25 -4.12 27.86 24.60
CA SER A 25 -2.83 27.76 25.30
C SER A 25 -1.74 28.39 24.46
N MET A 26 -0.50 28.30 24.94
CA MET A 26 0.66 28.50 24.09
C MET A 26 0.73 27.39 23.06
N TRP A 27 1.57 27.56 22.05
CA TRP A 27 1.80 26.54 21.02
C TRP A 27 2.70 25.44 21.56
N LEU A 28 2.25 24.19 21.47
CA LEU A 28 2.97 23.02 22.01
C LEU A 28 3.39 22.10 20.88
N ARG A 29 4.63 21.61 20.95
CA ARG A 29 5.11 20.59 20.04
C ARG A 29 4.46 19.25 20.34
N LEU A 30 4.32 18.41 19.32
CA LEU A 30 3.85 17.05 19.48
C LEU A 30 5.03 16.09 19.36
N ALA A 31 5.27 15.30 20.40
CA ALA A 31 6.28 14.26 20.35
C ALA A 31 5.83 13.18 19.37
N ARG A 32 6.78 12.66 18.61
CA ARG A 32 6.53 11.60 17.60
C ARG A 32 7.55 10.50 17.77
N PRO A 33 7.20 9.26 17.39
CA PRO A 33 8.18 8.16 17.48
C PRO A 33 9.42 8.37 16.61
N TYR A 34 9.30 9.17 15.54
CA TYR A 34 10.41 9.41 14.62
C TYR A 34 10.28 10.81 14.03
N ALA A 35 11.33 11.59 14.12
CA ALA A 35 11.33 12.97 13.63
C ALA A 35 12.75 13.43 13.33
N GLY A 36 12.88 14.29 12.32
CA GLY A 36 14.15 14.88 11.96
C GLY A 36 13.94 16.04 11.00
N ASP A 37 15.00 16.45 10.31
CA ASP A 37 14.92 17.57 9.40
C ASP A 37 14.09 17.20 8.18
N THR A 38 12.86 17.72 8.12
CA THR A 38 11.91 17.54 7.01
C THR A 38 11.51 16.09 6.77
N HIS A 39 11.61 15.24 7.82
CA HIS A 39 11.13 13.85 7.73
C HIS A 39 10.67 13.38 9.10
N GLY A 40 9.81 12.36 9.13
CA GLY A 40 9.31 11.78 10.37
C GLY A 40 7.98 11.08 10.18
N LEU A 41 7.45 10.56 11.28
CA LEU A 41 6.12 9.97 11.30
C LEU A 41 5.12 11.04 11.76
N HIS A 42 4.32 11.53 10.83
CA HIS A 42 3.40 12.62 11.11
C HIS A 42 1.96 12.14 11.03
N LEU A 43 1.26 12.13 12.18
CA LEU A 43 -0.15 11.77 12.28
C LEU A 43 -0.84 12.94 12.97
N PRO A 44 -1.56 13.78 12.22
CA PRO A 44 -2.12 15.02 12.78
C PRO A 44 -3.23 14.76 13.79
N LEU A 45 -3.23 15.53 14.87
CA LEU A 45 -4.27 15.47 15.88
C LEU A 45 -5.46 16.32 15.44
N LEU A 46 -6.65 15.86 15.76
CA LEU A 46 -7.89 16.58 15.47
C LEU A 46 -8.38 17.28 16.73
N ALA A 47 -9.19 18.32 16.53
CA ALA A 47 -9.83 19.01 17.64
C ALA A 47 -10.65 18.01 18.45
N GLY A 48 -10.57 18.10 19.78
CA GLY A 48 -11.27 17.21 20.68
C GLY A 48 -10.50 15.96 21.08
N THR A 49 -9.30 15.77 20.53
CA THR A 49 -8.46 14.64 20.94
C THR A 49 -7.90 14.89 22.35
N GLU A 50 -8.04 13.91 23.24
CA GLU A 50 -7.42 13.99 24.56
C GLU A 50 -5.93 13.69 24.43
N VAL A 51 -5.09 14.50 25.12
CA VAL A 51 -3.64 14.35 25.04
C VAL A 51 -3.01 14.39 26.42
N ALA A 52 -1.87 13.77 26.54
CA ALA A 52 -1.04 13.87 27.75
C ALA A 52 0.09 14.86 27.51
N UNK A 53 0.36 15.85 28.20
CA UNK A 53 1.33 16.74 28.11
C UNK A 53 2.41 16.28 28.93
N ALA A 54 3.55 16.53 28.72
CA ALA A 54 4.79 16.33 29.46
C ALA A 54 5.65 17.58 29.40
N PHE A 55 6.72 17.54 30.15
CA PHE A 55 7.50 18.78 30.32
C PHE A 55 8.98 18.52 30.10
N UNK A 56 9.40 19.14 29.26
CA UNK A 56 10.68 19.03 28.94
C UNK A 56 11.49 19.19 30.13
N GLN A 57 12.33 18.29 30.50
CA GLN A 57 13.21 18.28 31.65
C GLN A 57 12.49 18.55 32.98
N GLY A 58 11.19 18.27 33.02
CA GLY A 58 10.41 18.49 34.22
C GLY A 58 10.02 19.94 34.48
N ASP A 59 10.30 20.82 33.57
CA ASP A 59 10.03 22.25 33.73
C ASP A 59 8.60 22.58 33.31
N PRO A 60 7.73 23.01 34.23
CA PRO A 60 6.35 23.33 33.90
C PRO A 60 6.18 24.40 32.83
N ASP A 61 7.18 25.24 32.64
CA ASP A 61 7.12 26.29 31.60
C ASP A 61 7.47 25.77 30.21
N ARG A 62 7.79 24.49 30.10
CA ARG A 62 8.20 23.88 28.82
C ARG A 62 7.36 22.64 28.49
N PRO A 63 6.04 22.82 28.35
CA PRO A 63 5.16 21.69 28.05
C PRO A 63 5.26 21.25 26.59
N PHE A 64 4.98 19.96 26.38
CA PHE A 64 4.78 19.41 25.03
C PHE A 64 3.75 18.29 25.09
N ILE A 65 3.13 18.00 23.98
CA ILE A 65 2.18 16.90 23.88
C ILE A 65 2.97 15.60 23.73
N ALA A 66 2.83 14.72 24.71
CA ALA A 66 3.57 13.45 24.70
C ALA A 66 2.85 12.38 23.90
N HIS A 67 1.53 12.26 24.09
CA HIS A 67 0.74 11.20 23.47
C HIS A 67 -0.69 11.65 23.27
N ALA A 68 -1.41 10.99 22.36
CA ALA A 68 -2.86 11.05 22.26
C ALA A 68 -3.46 9.84 22.97
N LEU A 69 -4.66 10.00 23.51
CA LEU A 69 -5.35 8.96 24.27
C LEU A 69 -6.74 8.72 23.71
N HIS A 70 -7.15 7.45 23.68
CA HIS A 70 -8.55 7.13 23.47
C HIS A 70 -9.34 7.36 24.75
N THR A 71 -10.62 7.62 24.62
CA THR A 71 -11.52 7.81 25.75
C THR A 71 -12.81 7.03 25.49
N ASN A 72 -13.69 7.01 26.49
CA ASN A 72 -14.99 6.36 26.30
C ASN A 72 -15.85 7.04 25.22
N LEU A 73 -15.58 8.32 24.93
CA LEU A 73 -16.28 9.05 23.87
C LEU A 73 -15.56 8.96 22.53
N GLN A 74 -14.29 8.59 22.53
CA GLN A 74 -13.47 8.44 21.33
C GLN A 74 -12.72 7.11 21.45
N PRO A 75 -13.46 5.99 21.29
CA PRO A 75 -12.88 4.67 21.60
C PRO A 75 -11.87 4.20 20.57
N ASP A 76 -11.04 3.26 20.99
CA ASP A 76 -10.09 2.61 20.13
C ASP A 76 -10.83 1.78 19.06
N HIS A 77 -10.23 1.69 17.89
CA HIS A 77 -10.76 0.85 16.82
C HIS A 77 -10.29 -0.60 16.91
N VAL A 78 -9.43 -0.90 17.89
CA VAL A 78 -9.01 -2.29 18.19
C VAL A 78 -9.49 -2.62 19.60
N THR A 79 -10.27 -3.71 19.71
CA THR A 79 -10.87 -4.14 20.97
C THR A 79 -10.67 -5.64 21.14
N ILE A 80 -11.31 -6.21 22.13
CA ILE A 80 -11.24 -7.66 22.36
C ILE A 80 -11.76 -8.45 21.14
N ARG A 81 -12.62 -7.83 20.33
CA ARG A 81 -13.19 -8.50 19.15
C ARG A 81 -12.20 -8.67 18.02
N ASN A 82 -11.19 -7.80 17.93
CA ASN A 82 -10.23 -7.80 16.83
C ASN A 82 -8.83 -7.54 17.32
N HIS A 83 -8.50 -7.99 18.53
CA HIS A 83 -7.26 -7.63 19.22
C HIS A 83 -5.99 -8.12 18.50
N LYS A 84 -6.12 -9.01 17.53
CA LYS A 84 -4.96 -9.49 16.75
C LYS A 84 -4.65 -8.62 15.56
N ARG A 85 -5.35 -7.52 15.38
CA ARG A 85 -5.12 -6.58 14.30
C ARG A 85 -4.21 -5.45 14.74
N ASN A 86 -3.25 -5.13 13.89
CA ASN A 86 -2.40 -3.96 14.01
C ASN A 86 -2.89 -2.99 12.94
N VAL A 87 -3.37 -1.80 13.33
CA VAL A 87 -4.10 -0.94 12.40
C VAL A 87 -3.66 0.51 12.52
N LEU A 88 -3.27 1.09 11.39
CA LEU A 88 -3.18 2.53 11.22
C LEU A 88 -4.40 2.95 10.42
N ARG A 89 -5.29 3.74 11.04
CA ARG A 89 -6.53 4.17 10.40
C ARG A 89 -6.75 5.65 10.61
N THR A 90 -7.03 6.37 9.53
CA THR A 90 -7.29 7.80 9.59
C THR A 90 -8.78 8.09 9.71
N PRO A 91 -9.17 9.33 10.04
CA PRO A 91 -10.60 9.67 10.11
C PRO A 91 -11.35 9.45 8.80
N ALA A 92 -10.66 9.51 7.66
CA ALA A 92 -11.29 9.25 6.36
C ALA A 92 -11.32 7.77 6.02
N ASN A 93 -10.91 6.91 6.95
CA ASN A 93 -10.85 5.45 6.78
C ASN A 93 -9.83 5.01 5.73
N ASN A 94 -8.78 5.81 5.52
CA ASN A 94 -7.57 5.31 4.88
C ASN A 94 -6.88 4.42 5.89
N LYS A 95 -6.44 3.22 5.49
CA LYS A 95 -5.88 2.33 6.51
C LYS A 95 -4.83 1.36 5.99
N ILE A 96 -3.98 0.94 6.90
CA ILE A 96 -3.06 -0.18 6.75
C ILE A 96 -3.37 -1.12 7.92
N ARG A 97 -3.76 -2.34 7.61
CA ARG A 97 -4.14 -3.33 8.61
C ARG A 97 -3.30 -4.59 8.43
N LEU A 98 -2.72 -5.06 9.53
CA LEU A 98 -1.97 -6.31 9.55
C LEU A 98 -2.64 -7.20 10.61
N ASP A 99 -3.26 -8.29 10.17
CA ASP A 99 -4.02 -9.17 11.04
C ASP A 99 -3.20 -10.44 11.31
N ASP A 100 -2.95 -10.71 12.58
CA ASP A 100 -2.09 -11.82 13.01
C ASP A 100 -2.91 -13.02 13.49
N THR A 101 -4.19 -13.09 13.16
CA THR A 101 -5.00 -14.25 13.50
C THR A 101 -4.40 -15.51 12.87
N ARG A 102 -4.04 -16.45 13.69
CA ARG A 102 -3.32 -17.65 13.25
C ARG A 102 -4.14 -18.43 12.22
N GLY A 103 -3.52 -18.70 11.07
CA GLY A 103 -4.17 -19.36 9.96
C GLY A 103 -5.03 -18.46 9.10
N GLN A 104 -5.12 -17.17 9.47
CA GLN A 104 -5.91 -16.18 8.72
C GLN A 104 -5.13 -14.89 8.56
N GLU A 105 -3.81 -14.98 8.60
CA GLU A 105 -2.95 -13.81 8.51
C GLU A 105 -3.19 -13.06 7.20
N HIS A 106 -3.29 -11.73 7.29
CA HIS A 106 -3.48 -10.95 6.08
C HIS A 106 -3.10 -9.49 6.29
N ILE A 107 -2.86 -8.80 5.17
CA ILE A 107 -2.59 -7.37 5.15
C ILE A 107 -3.58 -6.72 4.20
N ASN A 108 -4.14 -5.58 4.63
CA ASN A 108 -5.04 -4.77 3.80
C ASN A 108 -4.54 -3.32 3.81
N VAL A 109 -4.37 -2.75 2.62
CA VAL A 109 -4.09 -1.33 2.44
C VAL A 109 -5.23 -0.77 1.61
N SER A 110 -5.96 0.22 2.12
CA SER A 110 -7.18 0.64 1.44
C SER A 110 -7.54 2.09 1.67
N THR A 111 -8.32 2.62 0.73
CA THR A 111 -9.01 3.91 0.85
C THR A 111 -10.42 3.75 0.33
N GLU A 112 -11.31 4.63 0.78
CA GLU A 112 -12.72 4.58 0.36
C GLU A 112 -13.13 5.77 -0.50
N PHE A 113 -12.16 6.47 -1.06
CA PHE A 113 -12.47 7.56 -1.98
C PHE A 113 -13.14 7.00 -3.24
N SER A 114 -14.29 7.54 -3.59
CA SER A 114 -15.02 7.19 -4.83
C SER A 114 -15.21 5.67 -4.97
N GLY A 115 -15.73 5.05 -3.91
CA GLY A 115 -15.81 3.59 -3.82
C GLY A 115 -14.65 3.08 -3.00
N LYS A 116 -14.04 1.99 -3.44
CA LYS A 116 -12.94 1.44 -2.66
C LYS A 116 -11.81 1.01 -3.57
N SER A 117 -10.58 1.33 -3.13
CA SER A 117 -9.36 0.85 -3.76
C SER A 117 -8.55 0.13 -2.71
N GLN A 118 -8.03 -1.07 -3.03
CA GLN A 118 -7.36 -1.84 -1.98
C GLN A 118 -6.36 -2.83 -2.54
N LEU A 119 -5.37 -3.09 -1.72
CA LEU A 119 -4.42 -4.19 -1.89
C LEU A 119 -4.64 -5.14 -0.72
N ASN A 120 -4.92 -6.39 -1.02
CA ASN A 120 -5.10 -7.45 -0.02
C ASN A 120 -4.05 -8.52 -0.23
N LEU A 121 -3.43 -8.98 0.86
CA LEU A 121 -2.40 -10.02 0.82
C LEU A 121 -2.74 -11.09 1.86
N GLY A 122 -2.65 -12.36 1.47
CA GLY A 122 -2.78 -13.48 2.38
C GLY A 122 -4.16 -14.07 2.39
N HIS A 123 -4.74 -14.22 3.59
CA HIS A 123 -6.08 -14.78 3.77
C HIS A 123 -7.10 -13.69 3.51
N LEU A 124 -7.77 -13.75 2.36
CA LEU A 124 -8.72 -12.70 1.98
C LEU A 124 -10.07 -12.94 2.65
N VAL A 125 -10.61 -11.88 3.26
CA VAL A 125 -11.88 -11.98 3.98
C VAL A 125 -12.88 -10.96 3.45
N ASP A 126 -14.15 -11.23 3.69
CA ASP A 126 -15.21 -10.26 3.42
C ASP A 126 -15.51 -9.44 4.67
N ALA A 127 -16.56 -8.62 4.63
CA ALA A 127 -16.94 -7.77 5.75
C ALA A 127 -17.33 -8.56 7.00
N LYS A 128 -17.74 -9.79 6.83
CA LYS A 128 -18.12 -10.67 7.93
C LYS A 128 -16.97 -11.56 8.40
N ARG A 129 -15.75 -11.32 7.90
CA ARG A 129 -14.54 -12.08 8.20
C ARG A 129 -14.58 -13.51 7.67
N GLN A 130 -15.48 -13.81 6.73
CA GLN A 130 -15.50 -15.11 6.08
C GLN A 130 -14.46 -15.14 4.96
N LYS A 131 -13.82 -16.28 4.79
CA LYS A 131 -12.82 -16.45 3.76
C LYS A 131 -13.43 -16.25 2.37
N ARG A 132 -12.76 -15.44 1.53
CA ARG A 132 -13.17 -15.31 0.15
C ARG A 132 -12.03 -15.59 -0.83
N GLY A 133 -10.87 -16.04 -0.34
CA GLY A 133 -9.75 -16.43 -1.18
C GLY A 133 -8.43 -16.34 -0.45
N GLU A 134 -7.35 -16.55 -1.18
CA GLU A 134 -6.01 -16.43 -0.63
C GLU A 134 -5.04 -16.03 -1.73
N GLY A 135 -3.95 -15.37 -1.34
CA GLY A 135 -2.96 -14.87 -2.27
C GLY A 135 -2.91 -13.35 -2.25
N PHE A 136 -3.01 -12.71 -3.39
CA PHE A 136 -3.11 -11.25 -3.40
C PHE A 136 -4.24 -10.79 -4.33
N GLU A 137 -4.73 -9.59 -4.03
CA GLU A 137 -5.76 -8.95 -4.85
C GLU A 137 -5.48 -7.45 -4.86
N LEU A 138 -5.39 -6.87 -6.04
CA LEU A 138 -5.32 -5.41 -6.22
C LEU A 138 -6.55 -5.00 -6.99
N ARG A 139 -7.42 -4.20 -6.36
CA ARG A 139 -8.70 -3.86 -6.98
C ARG A 139 -9.13 -2.45 -6.67
N THR A 140 -9.99 -1.91 -7.52
CA THR A 140 -10.57 -0.58 -7.35
C THR A 140 -11.96 -0.55 -7.97
N ASP A 141 -12.82 0.31 -7.42
CA ASP A 141 -14.09 0.65 -8.06
C ASP A 141 -13.92 1.79 -9.08
N GLY A 142 -12.74 2.38 -9.15
CA GLY A 142 -12.42 3.43 -10.11
C GLY A 142 -11.62 2.90 -11.29
N TRP A 143 -10.69 3.71 -11.79
CA TRP A 143 -9.83 3.32 -12.90
C TRP A 143 -8.55 2.67 -12.40
N GLY A 144 -8.09 1.64 -13.11
CA GLY A 144 -6.83 0.99 -12.78
C GLY A 144 -5.78 1.21 -13.85
N SER A 145 -4.51 1.21 -13.47
CA SER A 145 -3.40 1.31 -14.39
C SER A 145 -2.22 0.51 -13.84
N VAL A 146 -1.62 -0.32 -14.68
CA VAL A 146 -0.35 -0.98 -14.39
C VAL A 146 0.63 -0.52 -15.46
N ARG A 147 1.68 0.19 -15.06
CA ARG A 147 2.56 0.84 -16.01
C ARG A 147 4.01 0.79 -15.50
N ALA A 148 4.93 0.43 -16.38
CA ALA A 148 6.36 0.42 -16.05
C ALA A 148 7.16 0.90 -17.25
N GLY A 149 8.21 1.71 -17.00
CA GLY A 149 9.00 2.30 -18.06
C GLY A 149 9.82 1.32 -18.88
N LYS A 150 10.13 0.16 -18.33
CA LYS A 150 10.94 -0.85 -19.02
C LYS A 150 10.15 -2.08 -19.45
N GLY A 151 8.87 -2.16 -19.06
CA GLY A 151 8.04 -3.31 -19.42
C GLY A 151 7.33 -3.88 -18.22
N VAL A 152 6.34 -4.72 -18.47
CA VAL A 152 5.56 -5.40 -17.44
C VAL A 152 5.59 -6.89 -17.72
N PHE A 153 5.88 -7.69 -16.70
CA PHE A 153 5.85 -9.14 -16.80
C PHE A 153 4.76 -9.69 -15.89
N ILE A 154 3.85 -10.46 -16.46
CA ILE A 154 2.77 -11.11 -15.71
C ILE A 154 2.82 -12.58 -16.09
N SER A 155 2.86 -13.46 -15.10
CA SER A 155 3.05 -14.88 -15.34
C SER A 155 2.17 -15.73 -14.43
N ALA A 156 1.74 -16.87 -14.94
CA ALA A 156 1.10 -17.92 -14.15
C ALA A 156 2.04 -19.08 -13.89
N ASP A 157 3.32 -18.93 -14.20
CA ASP A 157 4.31 -19.97 -13.95
C ASP A 157 4.76 -19.95 -12.50
N VAL A 158 4.73 -21.11 -11.86
CA VAL A 158 5.08 -21.20 -10.44
C VAL A 158 6.56 -20.96 -10.21
N GLN A 159 6.87 -20.28 -9.10
CA GLN A 159 8.25 -20.05 -8.69
C GLN A 159 8.28 -20.11 -7.15
N PRO A 160 8.35 -21.33 -6.60
CA PRO A 160 8.19 -21.51 -5.16
C PRO A 160 9.29 -20.83 -4.34
N GLY A 161 8.88 -20.26 -3.19
CA GLY A 161 9.80 -19.70 -2.23
C GLY A 161 10.42 -18.36 -2.65
N ALA A 162 10.03 -17.82 -3.79
CA ALA A 162 10.52 -16.55 -4.29
C ALA A 162 12.05 -16.48 -4.34
N GLN A 163 12.69 -17.57 -4.76
CA GLN A 163 14.14 -17.68 -4.76
C GLN A 163 14.78 -17.28 -6.09
N GLY A 164 14.02 -17.17 -7.15
CA GLY A 164 14.56 -16.82 -8.46
C GLY A 164 14.64 -15.31 -8.66
N GLN A 165 15.14 -14.93 -9.83
CA GLN A 165 15.18 -13.53 -10.24
C GLN A 165 13.74 -13.00 -10.38
N ALA A 166 13.55 -11.73 -10.06
CA ALA A 166 12.21 -11.12 -10.13
C ALA A 166 11.60 -11.25 -11.52
N LEU A 167 12.42 -11.13 -12.56
CA LEU A 167 11.98 -11.26 -13.94
C LEU A 167 12.48 -12.57 -14.56
N ALA A 168 12.38 -13.66 -13.81
CA ALA A 168 12.74 -14.99 -14.35
C ALA A 168 11.66 -15.40 -15.34
N MET A 169 12.01 -15.34 -16.63
CA MET A 169 11.06 -15.49 -17.74
C MET A 169 11.33 -16.73 -18.58
N GLN A 170 12.03 -17.72 -18.04
CA GLN A 170 12.43 -18.89 -18.84
C GLN A 170 11.23 -19.56 -19.52
N GLU A 171 10.13 -19.74 -18.79
CA GLU A 171 8.95 -20.39 -19.35
C GLU A 171 8.30 -19.54 -20.44
N ALA A 172 8.19 -18.22 -20.20
CA ALA A 172 7.60 -17.31 -21.20
C ALA A 172 8.49 -17.24 -22.46
N VAL A 173 9.82 -17.16 -22.26
CA VAL A 173 10.75 -17.12 -23.37
C VAL A 173 10.67 -18.41 -24.18
N ALA A 174 10.60 -19.56 -23.50
CA ALA A 174 10.50 -20.85 -24.19
C ALA A 174 9.24 -20.93 -25.03
N ARG A 175 8.11 -20.43 -24.51
CA ARG A 175 6.87 -20.41 -25.27
C ARG A 175 6.95 -19.51 -26.49
N LEU A 176 7.59 -18.35 -26.35
CA LEU A 176 7.76 -17.42 -27.47
C LEU A 176 8.67 -18.03 -28.55
N GLU A 177 9.73 -18.71 -28.14
CA GLU A 177 10.63 -19.37 -29.10
C GLU A 177 9.91 -20.48 -29.85
N LEU A 178 9.11 -21.28 -29.14
CA LEU A 178 8.32 -22.33 -29.78
C LEU A 178 7.33 -21.73 -30.78
N ALA A 179 6.65 -20.63 -30.40
CA ALA A 179 5.72 -19.97 -31.30
C ALA A 179 6.43 -19.45 -32.56
N ALA A 180 7.64 -18.87 -32.39
CA ALA A 180 8.42 -18.39 -33.53
C ALA A 180 8.82 -19.54 -34.45
N ASP A 181 9.23 -20.67 -33.88
CA ASP A 181 9.59 -21.84 -34.66
C ASP A 181 8.40 -22.37 -35.46
N GLU A 182 7.22 -22.42 -34.84
CA GLU A 182 6.00 -22.86 -35.51
C GLU A 182 5.62 -21.90 -36.63
N MET A 183 5.75 -20.59 -36.44
CA MET A 183 5.48 -19.60 -37.45
C MET A 183 6.44 -19.74 -38.63
N GLN A 184 7.72 -20.00 -38.32
CA GLN A 184 8.71 -20.20 -39.38
C GLN A 184 8.37 -21.45 -40.22
N LYS A 185 7.97 -22.54 -39.55
CA LYS A 185 7.55 -23.75 -40.20
C LYS A 185 6.37 -23.48 -41.12
N LEU A 186 5.36 -22.73 -40.63
CA LEU A 186 4.21 -22.37 -41.46
C LEU A 186 4.62 -21.51 -42.66
N SER A 187 5.58 -20.60 -42.46
CA SER A 187 6.08 -19.78 -43.55
C SER A 187 6.77 -20.64 -44.62
N THR A 188 7.56 -21.61 -44.19
CA THR A 188 8.21 -22.54 -45.09
C THR A 188 7.18 -23.35 -45.85
N ASP A 189 6.16 -23.84 -45.16
CA ASP A 189 5.09 -24.60 -45.81
C ASP A 189 4.34 -23.73 -46.81
N ALA A 190 4.09 -22.44 -46.49
CA ALA A 190 3.45 -21.52 -47.40
C ALA A 190 4.30 -21.26 -48.62
N GLU A 191 5.61 -21.16 -48.46
CA GLU A 191 6.54 -21.01 -49.59
C GLU A 191 6.47 -22.22 -50.49
N THR A 192 6.46 -23.43 -49.90
CA THR A 192 6.34 -24.68 -50.67
C THR A 192 5.03 -24.71 -51.47
N ALA A 193 3.97 -24.16 -50.87
CA ALA A 193 2.65 -24.06 -51.51
C ALA A 193 2.52 -22.84 -52.44
N LYS A 194 3.63 -22.11 -52.67
CA LYS A 194 3.69 -20.90 -53.48
C LYS A 194 2.89 -19.72 -52.91
N ALA A 195 2.73 -19.68 -51.58
CA ALA A 195 2.22 -18.48 -50.91
C ALA A 195 3.40 -17.52 -50.68
N ASP A 196 3.09 -16.29 -50.23
CA ASP A 196 4.12 -15.29 -49.95
C ASP A 196 4.55 -15.37 -48.46
N PRO A 197 5.74 -15.82 -48.17
CA PRO A 197 6.18 -15.97 -46.77
C PRO A 197 6.85 -14.73 -46.18
N ALA A 198 7.01 -13.65 -46.97
CA ALA A 198 7.85 -12.53 -46.55
C ALA A 198 7.34 -11.89 -45.26
N ASP A 199 6.03 -11.68 -45.13
CA ASP A 199 5.48 -11.06 -43.95
C ASP A 199 5.63 -11.93 -42.71
N PHE A 200 5.46 -13.24 -42.85
CA PHE A 200 5.65 -14.16 -41.71
C PHE A 200 7.09 -14.14 -41.27
N LEU A 201 8.06 -14.15 -42.17
CA LEU A 201 9.47 -14.16 -41.81
C LEU A 201 9.85 -12.88 -41.10
N ALA A 202 9.32 -11.73 -41.53
CA ALA A 202 9.57 -10.46 -40.87
C ALA A 202 9.02 -10.45 -39.44
N GLN A 203 7.84 -11.01 -39.25
CA GLN A 203 7.26 -11.10 -37.92
C GLN A 203 8.05 -12.03 -36.99
N ILE A 204 8.51 -13.13 -37.52
CA ILE A 204 9.33 -14.07 -36.76
C ILE A 204 10.65 -13.39 -36.31
N ALA A 205 11.29 -12.66 -37.23
CA ALA A 205 12.52 -11.93 -36.89
C ALA A 205 12.28 -10.90 -35.77
N PHE A 206 11.16 -10.18 -35.84
CA PHE A 206 10.81 -9.23 -34.81
C PHE A 206 10.60 -9.92 -33.48
N MET A 207 9.86 -11.03 -33.47
CA MET A 207 9.61 -11.78 -32.24
C MET A 207 10.91 -12.28 -31.60
N ARG A 208 11.82 -12.82 -32.43
CA ARG A 208 13.09 -13.32 -31.90
C ARG A 208 13.93 -12.21 -31.30
N GLU A 209 13.92 -11.03 -31.90
CA GLU A 209 14.65 -9.89 -31.35
C GLU A 209 14.06 -9.45 -30.01
N GLU A 210 12.70 -9.44 -29.90
CA GLU A 210 12.06 -9.10 -28.64
C GLU A 210 12.40 -10.11 -27.55
N VAL A 211 12.42 -11.39 -27.87
CA VAL A 211 12.81 -12.44 -26.94
C VAL A 211 14.26 -12.24 -26.47
N ASN A 212 15.17 -11.93 -27.39
CA ASN A 212 16.57 -11.68 -27.05
C ASN A 212 16.70 -10.50 -26.11
N GLN A 213 15.93 -9.44 -26.31
CA GLN A 213 15.95 -8.28 -25.43
C GLN A 213 15.45 -8.62 -24.02
N LEU A 214 14.44 -9.50 -23.93
CA LEU A 214 13.93 -9.93 -22.64
C LEU A 214 14.95 -10.75 -21.84
N GLN A 215 15.83 -11.46 -22.54
CA GLN A 215 16.86 -12.28 -21.88
C GLN A 215 18.09 -11.46 -21.46
N ALA A 216 18.22 -10.24 -21.94
CA ALA A 216 19.34 -9.35 -21.58
C ALA A 216 19.06 -8.65 -20.24
#